data_4e431b7bab0c8d468b0b09556e866236
#
_entry.id   4e431b7bab0c8d468b0b09556e866236
#
_cell.length_a   1.000
_cell.length_b   1.000
_cell.length_c   1.000
_cell.angle_alpha   90.00
_cell.angle_beta   90.00
_cell.angle_gamma   90.00
#
_symmetry.space_group_name_H-M   'P 1'
#
loop_
_entity.id
_entity.type
_entity.pdbx_description
1 polymer ?
#
loop_
_entity_poly.entity_id
_entity_poly.type
_entity_poly.pdbx_seq_one_letter_code
_entity_poly.pdbx_strand_id
1 'polypeptide(L)'
;MISEEVFMDIIAMHRSGLSVRKISRILGINRKTVKKHIEAKEFPQYCKRNRSVKHVSILEPYRQIINDYLDEDDYQGTWVFERIKRIGYAGGYDTVKRYVSDIKEQKTRLAYIRFETEPGLQAQFDWGDFQIQEADGRTTTVYAFVIVLGYSRAIYVEFVERCTLDVFMDCHIRAFRYLQGVPAEIFYDNMKNVVIGRENGKVTFNIEVLYFAHHYMFQPMATPPYSPWVKGKVERPIDYLRERFWRGYAFSSIQKANKDVMDWLNETANLRIHGTHHEVVDERWAKEILCLKPLPPGDYDTSLKVFRKVYKDCQLSYNGNRYQVPYHVVGKKVMLKIKGDLIRIYHDQELLISYREPESKNNLIGDPRIYEQPVEMT
;
A
#
# COMPACT_ATOMS: atom_id res chain seq x y z
N MET A 1 -1.99 -43.70 -20.50
CA MET A 1 -1.29 -44.80 -21.22
C MET A 1 -1.17 -45.91 -20.23
N ILE A 2 -1.32 -47.19 -20.62
CA ILE A 2 -1.06 -48.32 -19.75
C ILE A 2 0.41 -48.77 -19.90
N SER A 3 0.98 -49.33 -18.83
CA SER A 3 2.33 -49.92 -18.87
C SER A 3 2.31 -51.24 -19.61
N GLU A 4 3.50 -51.72 -19.99
CA GLU A 4 3.69 -53.02 -20.62
C GLU A 4 3.22 -54.18 -19.70
N GLU A 5 3.48 -54.07 -18.39
CA GLU A 5 2.97 -55.00 -17.38
C GLU A 5 1.44 -55.11 -17.41
N VAL A 6 0.75 -53.98 -17.38
CA VAL A 6 -0.72 -53.97 -17.42
C VAL A 6 -1.25 -54.49 -18.76
N PHE A 7 -0.55 -54.30 -19.87
CA PHE A 7 -0.87 -54.93 -21.16
C PHE A 7 -0.75 -56.44 -21.09
N MET A 8 0.36 -56.96 -20.53
CA MET A 8 0.57 -58.41 -20.35
C MET A 8 -0.49 -59.03 -19.45
N ASP A 9 -0.87 -58.33 -18.36
CA ASP A 9 -1.94 -58.76 -17.47
C ASP A 9 -3.30 -58.88 -18.20
N ILE A 10 -3.63 -57.87 -19.05
CA ILE A 10 -4.85 -57.93 -19.88
C ILE A 10 -4.83 -59.15 -20.77
N ILE A 11 -3.73 -59.45 -21.45
CA ILE A 11 -3.61 -60.58 -22.36
C ILE A 11 -3.67 -61.92 -21.61
N ALA A 12 -2.96 -62.05 -20.47
CA ALA A 12 -2.96 -63.22 -19.64
C ALA A 12 -4.36 -63.55 -19.08
N MET A 13 -5.04 -62.54 -18.55
CA MET A 13 -6.42 -62.67 -18.04
C MET A 13 -7.44 -63.05 -19.15
N HIS A 14 -7.27 -62.52 -20.34
CA HIS A 14 -8.09 -62.88 -21.49
C HIS A 14 -7.87 -64.32 -21.94
N ARG A 15 -6.60 -64.75 -22.00
CA ARG A 15 -6.22 -66.17 -22.34
C ARG A 15 -6.72 -67.17 -21.32
N SER A 16 -6.86 -66.75 -20.02
CA SER A 16 -7.47 -67.57 -18.97
C SER A 16 -8.99 -67.60 -19.01
N GLY A 17 -9.62 -67.06 -20.06
CA GLY A 17 -11.09 -67.10 -20.26
C GLY A 17 -11.87 -66.02 -19.55
N LEU A 18 -11.24 -64.99 -18.97
CA LEU A 18 -11.93 -63.89 -18.34
C LEU A 18 -12.57 -62.94 -19.36
N SER A 19 -13.82 -62.55 -19.12
CA SER A 19 -14.51 -61.60 -20.02
C SER A 19 -13.93 -60.20 -19.89
N VAL A 20 -13.97 -59.41 -21.00
CA VAL A 20 -13.56 -57.98 -21.03
C VAL A 20 -14.17 -57.20 -19.85
N ARG A 21 -15.41 -57.52 -19.45
CA ARG A 21 -16.10 -56.86 -18.34
C ARG A 21 -15.47 -57.17 -16.99
N LYS A 22 -14.98 -58.38 -16.82
CA LYS A 22 -14.34 -58.85 -15.59
C LYS A 22 -12.90 -58.32 -15.49
N ILE A 23 -12.12 -58.32 -16.60
CA ILE A 23 -10.80 -57.74 -16.68
C ILE A 23 -10.84 -56.23 -16.41
N SER A 24 -11.79 -55.52 -17.02
CA SER A 24 -12.01 -54.07 -16.78
C SER A 24 -12.25 -53.76 -15.29
N ARG A 25 -12.97 -54.63 -14.60
CA ARG A 25 -13.29 -54.46 -13.16
C ARG A 25 -12.07 -54.75 -12.28
N ILE A 26 -11.31 -55.78 -12.59
CA ILE A 26 -10.13 -56.20 -11.82
C ILE A 26 -9.01 -55.14 -11.94
N LEU A 27 -8.74 -54.68 -13.15
CA LEU A 27 -7.64 -53.73 -13.40
C LEU A 27 -8.04 -52.26 -13.28
N GLY A 28 -9.32 -51.94 -13.04
CA GLY A 28 -9.81 -50.58 -12.95
C GLY A 28 -9.73 -49.77 -14.27
N ILE A 29 -9.64 -50.44 -15.42
CA ILE A 29 -9.41 -49.88 -16.74
C ILE A 29 -10.71 -49.85 -17.55
N ASN A 30 -10.93 -48.81 -18.34
CA ASN A 30 -12.10 -48.69 -19.19
C ASN A 30 -12.23 -49.89 -20.18
N ARG A 31 -13.42 -50.44 -20.35
CA ARG A 31 -13.70 -51.58 -21.23
C ARG A 31 -13.25 -51.39 -22.66
N LYS A 32 -13.38 -50.16 -23.19
CA LYS A 32 -12.89 -49.83 -24.56
C LYS A 32 -11.38 -49.98 -24.66
N THR A 33 -10.66 -49.58 -23.58
CA THR A 33 -9.18 -49.73 -23.51
C THR A 33 -8.79 -51.20 -23.43
N VAL A 34 -9.46 -52.03 -22.57
CA VAL A 34 -9.21 -53.44 -22.47
C VAL A 34 -9.44 -54.14 -23.82
N LYS A 35 -10.60 -53.88 -24.48
CA LYS A 35 -10.91 -54.43 -25.80
C LYS A 35 -9.85 -54.05 -26.85
N LYS A 36 -9.44 -52.81 -26.92
CA LYS A 36 -8.40 -52.31 -27.84
C LYS A 36 -7.07 -53.05 -27.64
N HIS A 37 -6.69 -53.36 -26.40
CA HIS A 37 -5.43 -54.05 -26.11
C HIS A 37 -5.49 -55.58 -26.33
N ILE A 38 -6.69 -56.17 -26.21
CA ILE A 38 -6.92 -57.57 -26.60
C ILE A 38 -6.84 -57.76 -28.11
N GLU A 39 -7.32 -56.80 -28.88
CA GLU A 39 -7.26 -56.80 -30.35
C GLU A 39 -5.86 -56.47 -30.89
N ALA A 40 -5.03 -55.81 -30.08
CA ALA A 40 -3.63 -55.55 -30.42
C ALA A 40 -2.79 -56.81 -30.23
N LYS A 41 -2.20 -57.34 -31.31
CA LYS A 41 -1.35 -58.57 -31.28
C LYS A 41 -0.04 -58.37 -30.55
N GLU A 42 0.44 -57.13 -30.44
CA GLU A 42 1.69 -56.73 -29.79
C GLU A 42 1.48 -55.48 -28.95
N PHE A 43 2.34 -55.28 -27.94
CA PHE A 43 2.33 -54.05 -27.14
C PHE A 43 2.59 -52.85 -28.06
N PRO A 44 1.71 -51.88 -28.15
CA PRO A 44 1.92 -50.74 -29.03
C PRO A 44 3.16 -49.95 -28.59
N GLN A 45 4.21 -50.00 -29.36
CA GLN A 45 5.36 -49.11 -29.20
C GLN A 45 4.92 -47.69 -29.52
N TYR A 46 4.66 -46.92 -28.48
CA TYR A 46 4.38 -45.50 -28.62
C TYR A 46 5.69 -44.79 -28.93
N CYS A 47 6.05 -44.69 -30.19
CA CYS A 47 7.08 -43.76 -30.59
C CYS A 47 6.67 -42.38 -30.10
N LYS A 48 7.48 -41.76 -29.20
CA LYS A 48 7.37 -40.34 -28.94
C LYS A 48 7.42 -39.65 -30.30
N ARG A 49 6.29 -39.05 -30.73
CA ARG A 49 6.30 -38.21 -31.93
C ARG A 49 7.46 -37.23 -31.77
N ASN A 50 8.50 -37.40 -32.59
CA ASN A 50 9.57 -36.41 -32.66
C ASN A 50 8.94 -35.05 -33.00
N ARG A 51 8.78 -34.18 -32.01
CA ARG A 51 8.41 -32.80 -32.20
C ARG A 51 9.54 -31.96 -32.78
N SER A 52 10.32 -32.52 -33.70
CA SER A 52 11.48 -31.86 -34.29
C SER A 52 11.19 -31.09 -35.58
N VAL A 53 9.92 -30.99 -35.98
CA VAL A 53 9.54 -29.95 -36.94
C VAL A 53 9.00 -28.80 -36.06
N LYS A 54 9.83 -27.80 -35.75
CA LYS A 54 9.40 -26.52 -35.24
C LYS A 54 8.47 -25.93 -36.29
N HIS A 55 7.15 -26.07 -36.12
CA HIS A 55 6.20 -25.27 -36.86
C HIS A 55 6.53 -23.81 -36.53
N VAL A 56 7.14 -23.10 -37.47
CA VAL A 56 7.35 -21.67 -37.35
C VAL A 56 5.96 -21.05 -37.14
N SER A 57 5.75 -20.42 -36.01
CA SER A 57 4.48 -19.81 -35.70
C SER A 57 4.18 -18.74 -36.73
N ILE A 58 2.95 -18.69 -37.24
CA ILE A 58 2.47 -17.61 -38.12
C ILE A 58 2.71 -16.21 -37.49
N LEU A 59 2.84 -16.16 -36.18
CA LEU A 59 3.13 -14.93 -35.43
C LEU A 59 4.63 -14.53 -35.48
N GLU A 60 5.53 -15.44 -35.87
CA GLU A 60 6.98 -15.20 -35.82
C GLU A 60 7.43 -13.89 -36.49
N PRO A 61 6.96 -13.57 -37.73
CA PRO A 61 7.35 -12.34 -38.41
C PRO A 61 6.88 -11.05 -37.69
N TYR A 62 5.88 -11.17 -36.81
CA TYR A 62 5.22 -10.03 -36.15
C TYR A 62 5.68 -9.85 -34.70
N ARG A 63 6.48 -10.78 -34.14
CA ARG A 63 6.89 -10.73 -32.75
C ARG A 63 7.65 -9.47 -32.39
N GLN A 64 8.57 -9.02 -33.23
CA GLN A 64 9.33 -7.80 -32.96
C GLN A 64 8.41 -6.59 -32.90
N ILE A 65 7.51 -6.45 -33.86
CA ILE A 65 6.55 -5.35 -33.92
C ILE A 65 5.61 -5.36 -32.69
N ILE A 66 5.19 -6.56 -32.25
CA ILE A 66 4.36 -6.68 -31.04
C ILE A 66 5.16 -6.27 -29.80
N ASN A 67 6.42 -6.66 -29.71
CA ASN A 67 7.28 -6.28 -28.58
C ASN A 67 7.51 -4.75 -28.57
N ASP A 68 7.78 -4.15 -29.71
CA ASP A 68 7.96 -2.70 -29.86
C ASP A 68 6.70 -1.95 -29.38
N TYR A 69 5.49 -2.38 -29.77
CA TYR A 69 4.24 -1.82 -29.25
C TYR A 69 4.12 -1.97 -27.74
N LEU A 70 4.44 -3.15 -27.20
CA LEU A 70 4.36 -3.39 -25.75
C LEU A 70 5.48 -2.70 -24.95
N ASP A 71 6.54 -2.25 -25.61
CA ASP A 71 7.59 -1.44 -25.01
C ASP A 71 7.21 0.06 -25.00
N GLU A 72 6.45 0.48 -26.01
CA GLU A 72 5.96 1.87 -26.15
C GLU A 72 4.85 2.18 -25.12
N ASP A 73 3.86 1.29 -24.98
CA ASP A 73 2.76 1.45 -24.02
C ASP A 73 2.12 0.10 -23.66
N ASP A 74 1.29 0.07 -22.61
CA ASP A 74 0.58 -1.13 -22.13
C ASP A 74 -0.66 -1.46 -23.00
N TYR A 75 -0.46 -1.55 -24.32
CA TYR A 75 -1.55 -1.84 -25.26
C TYR A 75 -2.23 -3.19 -24.98
N GLN A 76 -3.55 -3.24 -25.16
CA GLN A 76 -4.32 -4.46 -25.01
C GLN A 76 -4.15 -5.40 -26.20
N GLY A 77 -4.28 -6.71 -25.97
CA GLY A 77 -4.16 -7.72 -27.03
C GLY A 77 -5.10 -7.53 -28.20
N THR A 78 -6.28 -6.94 -27.99
CA THR A 78 -7.23 -6.57 -29.07
C THR A 78 -6.66 -5.49 -29.97
N TRP A 79 -6.10 -4.44 -29.40
CA TRP A 79 -5.47 -3.35 -30.14
C TRP A 79 -4.26 -3.85 -30.94
N VAL A 80 -3.40 -4.63 -30.32
CA VAL A 80 -2.23 -5.25 -31.00
C VAL A 80 -2.68 -6.12 -32.17
N PHE A 81 -3.69 -6.96 -31.96
CA PHE A 81 -4.24 -7.82 -33.01
C PHE A 81 -4.76 -7.02 -34.21
N GLU A 82 -5.51 -5.94 -34.00
CA GLU A 82 -6.01 -5.07 -35.07
C GLU A 82 -4.87 -4.42 -35.86
N ARG A 83 -3.79 -4.01 -35.20
CA ARG A 83 -2.63 -3.39 -35.86
C ARG A 83 -1.86 -4.38 -36.71
N ILE A 84 -1.52 -5.56 -36.18
CA ILE A 84 -0.79 -6.57 -36.98
C ILE A 84 -1.63 -7.16 -38.10
N LYS A 85 -2.96 -7.21 -37.96
CA LYS A 85 -3.89 -7.62 -39.03
C LYS A 85 -3.82 -6.69 -40.21
N ARG A 86 -3.69 -5.37 -40.02
CA ARG A 86 -3.54 -4.37 -41.09
C ARG A 86 -2.24 -4.54 -41.86
N ILE A 87 -1.22 -5.13 -41.29
CA ILE A 87 0.08 -5.39 -41.93
C ILE A 87 0.22 -6.84 -42.41
N GLY A 88 -0.90 -7.57 -42.50
CA GLY A 88 -0.94 -8.88 -43.16
C GLY A 88 -1.00 -10.11 -42.27
N TYR A 89 -1.17 -9.98 -40.96
CA TYR A 89 -1.34 -11.14 -40.09
C TYR A 89 -2.65 -11.87 -40.38
N ALA A 90 -2.54 -13.15 -40.77
CA ALA A 90 -3.69 -14.00 -41.15
C ALA A 90 -4.10 -15.00 -40.05
N GLY A 91 -3.45 -14.96 -38.85
CA GLY A 91 -3.74 -15.86 -37.75
C GLY A 91 -4.89 -15.42 -36.86
N GLY A 92 -5.29 -16.27 -35.92
CA GLY A 92 -6.37 -16.00 -34.95
C GLY A 92 -5.96 -15.08 -33.80
N TYR A 93 -6.96 -14.39 -33.21
CA TYR A 93 -6.80 -13.50 -32.05
C TYR A 93 -6.21 -14.22 -30.83
N ASP A 94 -6.62 -15.47 -30.56
CA ASP A 94 -6.18 -16.21 -29.38
C ASP A 94 -4.66 -16.44 -29.33
N THR A 95 -4.02 -16.56 -30.50
CA THR A 95 -2.57 -16.69 -30.62
C THR A 95 -1.86 -15.40 -30.18
N VAL A 96 -2.37 -14.25 -30.63
CA VAL A 96 -1.86 -12.92 -30.27
C VAL A 96 -2.12 -12.64 -28.80
N LYS A 97 -3.35 -12.88 -28.32
CA LYS A 97 -3.74 -12.71 -26.91
C LYS A 97 -2.82 -13.48 -25.97
N ARG A 98 -2.55 -14.76 -26.29
CA ARG A 98 -1.64 -15.58 -25.48
C ARG A 98 -0.22 -15.01 -25.47
N TYR A 99 0.31 -14.66 -26.63
CA TYR A 99 1.65 -14.08 -26.74
C TYR A 99 1.78 -12.75 -25.97
N VAL A 100 0.82 -11.84 -26.12
CA VAL A 100 0.77 -10.57 -25.38
C VAL A 100 0.68 -10.83 -23.87
N SER A 101 -0.13 -11.80 -23.45
CA SER A 101 -0.25 -12.18 -22.03
C SER A 101 1.07 -12.72 -21.47
N ASP A 102 1.74 -13.59 -22.24
CA ASP A 102 3.02 -14.19 -21.84
C ASP A 102 4.12 -13.13 -21.71
N ILE A 103 4.17 -12.16 -22.64
CA ILE A 103 5.14 -11.05 -22.57
C ILE A 103 4.84 -10.13 -21.36
N LYS A 104 3.57 -9.77 -21.16
CA LYS A 104 3.16 -8.96 -20.00
C LYS A 104 3.47 -9.68 -18.68
N GLU A 105 3.22 -10.97 -18.61
CA GLU A 105 3.57 -11.79 -17.44
C GLU A 105 5.09 -11.85 -17.21
N GLN A 106 5.88 -12.03 -18.26
CA GLN A 106 7.35 -12.00 -18.17
C GLN A 106 7.86 -10.62 -17.74
N LYS A 107 7.33 -9.52 -18.30
CA LYS A 107 7.66 -8.15 -17.88
C LYS A 107 7.27 -7.92 -16.42
N THR A 108 6.10 -8.39 -16.00
CA THR A 108 5.64 -8.31 -14.59
C THR A 108 6.56 -9.13 -13.68
N ARG A 109 6.96 -10.34 -14.05
CA ARG A 109 7.91 -11.16 -13.28
C ARG A 109 9.29 -10.48 -13.16
N LEU A 110 9.82 -9.92 -14.25
CA LEU A 110 11.08 -9.18 -14.24
C LEU A 110 10.99 -7.88 -13.41
N ALA A 111 9.86 -7.19 -13.44
CA ALA A 111 9.58 -6.06 -12.57
C ALA A 111 9.48 -6.51 -11.09
N TYR A 112 8.84 -7.64 -10.80
CA TYR A 112 8.73 -8.20 -9.45
C TYR A 112 10.09 -8.58 -8.85
N ILE A 113 10.98 -9.19 -9.63
CA ILE A 113 12.34 -9.54 -9.18
C ILE A 113 13.20 -8.30 -8.90
N ARG A 114 12.95 -7.18 -9.61
CA ARG A 114 13.66 -5.91 -9.41
C ARG A 114 13.21 -5.12 -8.17
N PHE A 115 12.12 -5.51 -7.51
CA PHE A 115 11.52 -4.74 -6.40
C PHE A 115 11.70 -5.36 -5.01
N GLU A 116 12.61 -6.29 -4.82
CA GLU A 116 13.08 -6.59 -3.47
C GLU A 116 13.96 -5.44 -3.01
N THR A 117 13.45 -4.69 -2.04
CA THR A 117 14.18 -3.55 -1.46
C THR A 117 15.16 -4.07 -0.43
N GLU A 118 16.34 -3.45 -0.38
CA GLU A 118 17.30 -3.67 0.69
C GLU A 118 16.71 -3.31 2.05
N PRO A 119 17.15 -3.98 3.13
CA PRO A 119 16.70 -3.65 4.48
C PRO A 119 16.93 -2.18 4.83
N GLY A 120 15.92 -1.54 5.42
CA GLY A 120 15.97 -0.15 5.85
C GLY A 120 15.91 0.89 4.72
N LEU A 121 15.87 0.46 3.46
CA LEU A 121 15.89 1.40 2.33
C LEU A 121 14.54 2.07 2.14
N GLN A 122 13.45 1.32 2.08
CA GLN A 122 12.17 1.83 1.60
C GLN A 122 11.01 1.51 2.55
N ALA A 123 10.12 2.50 2.72
CA ALA A 123 8.76 2.25 3.19
C ALA A 123 7.74 2.80 2.19
N GLN A 124 6.52 2.33 2.26
CA GLN A 124 5.39 2.83 1.51
C GLN A 124 4.28 3.23 2.47
N PHE A 125 3.65 4.34 2.16
CA PHE A 125 2.56 4.91 2.94
C PHE A 125 1.30 5.08 2.09
N ASP A 126 0.14 4.85 2.71
CA ASP A 126 -1.16 5.16 2.11
C ASP A 126 -2.24 5.41 3.18
N TRP A 127 -3.35 6.08 2.78
CA TRP A 127 -4.55 6.26 3.58
C TRP A 127 -5.65 5.28 3.15
N GLY A 128 -6.31 4.66 4.14
CA GLY A 128 -7.51 3.86 3.91
C GLY A 128 -8.73 4.50 4.57
N ASP A 129 -9.86 4.54 3.85
CA ASP A 129 -11.13 5.02 4.41
C ASP A 129 -11.87 3.88 5.09
N PHE A 130 -12.37 4.11 6.30
CA PHE A 130 -13.14 3.17 7.11
C PHE A 130 -14.33 3.88 7.76
N GLN A 131 -15.30 3.10 8.27
CA GLN A 131 -16.49 3.65 8.92
C GLN A 131 -16.70 3.02 10.29
N ILE A 132 -16.83 3.86 11.32
CA ILE A 132 -17.20 3.46 12.67
C ILE A 132 -18.68 3.76 12.89
N GLN A 133 -19.41 2.80 13.48
CA GLN A 133 -20.74 3.03 14.01
C GLN A 133 -20.63 3.47 15.47
N GLU A 134 -20.96 4.72 15.74
CA GLU A 134 -20.99 5.25 17.10
C GLU A 134 -22.18 4.69 17.91
N ALA A 135 -22.09 4.80 19.22
CA ALA A 135 -23.11 4.26 20.13
C ALA A 135 -24.50 4.90 19.93
N ASP A 136 -24.57 6.10 19.37
CA ASP A 136 -25.81 6.82 19.03
C ASP A 136 -26.38 6.46 17.64
N GLY A 137 -25.76 5.50 16.93
CA GLY A 137 -26.16 5.02 15.61
C GLY A 137 -25.66 5.85 14.46
N ARG A 138 -24.89 6.92 14.69
CA ARG A 138 -24.23 7.67 13.63
C ARG A 138 -23.07 6.89 13.05
N THR A 139 -22.86 7.06 11.74
CA THR A 139 -21.69 6.50 11.04
C THR A 139 -20.69 7.61 10.79
N THR A 140 -19.50 7.46 11.37
CA THR A 140 -18.41 8.43 11.22
C THR A 140 -17.29 7.82 10.36
N THR A 141 -16.84 8.57 9.35
CA THR A 141 -15.70 8.17 8.55
C THR A 141 -14.42 8.42 9.33
N VAL A 142 -13.58 7.39 9.39
CA VAL A 142 -12.23 7.44 9.96
C VAL A 142 -11.21 7.01 8.92
N TYR A 143 -9.99 7.47 9.09
CA TYR A 143 -8.92 7.23 8.15
C TYR A 143 -7.86 6.36 8.79
N ALA A 144 -7.47 5.28 8.14
CA ALA A 144 -6.34 4.47 8.57
C ALA A 144 -5.05 5.01 7.95
N PHE A 145 -4.13 5.44 8.78
CA PHE A 145 -2.73 5.66 8.42
C PHE A 145 -2.07 4.29 8.32
N VAL A 146 -1.53 3.96 7.16
CA VAL A 146 -0.87 2.66 6.92
C VAL A 146 0.52 2.90 6.37
N ILE A 147 1.55 2.41 7.05
CA ILE A 147 2.93 2.40 6.56
C ILE A 147 3.51 1.00 6.64
N VAL A 148 4.23 0.60 5.60
CA VAL A 148 4.80 -0.74 5.44
C VAL A 148 6.26 -0.64 5.06
N LEU A 149 7.13 -1.33 5.77
CA LEU A 149 8.54 -1.45 5.42
C LEU A 149 8.71 -2.32 4.16
N GLY A 150 9.60 -1.90 3.29
CA GLY A 150 9.77 -2.49 1.97
C GLY A 150 10.39 -3.88 1.98
N TYR A 151 11.28 -4.17 2.91
CA TYR A 151 11.99 -5.45 3.03
C TYR A 151 11.23 -6.46 3.88
N SER A 152 10.93 -6.14 5.14
CA SER A 152 10.29 -7.07 6.08
C SER A 152 8.79 -7.25 5.85
N ARG A 153 8.13 -6.24 5.27
CA ARG A 153 6.67 -6.12 5.22
C ARG A 153 6.04 -5.91 6.62
N ALA A 154 6.84 -5.47 7.58
CA ALA A 154 6.31 -5.00 8.85
C ALA A 154 5.39 -3.80 8.61
N ILE A 155 4.23 -3.82 9.25
CA ILE A 155 3.17 -2.85 9.04
C ILE A 155 2.88 -2.12 10.35
N TYR A 156 2.63 -0.80 10.25
CA TYR A 156 2.03 -0.01 11.30
C TYR A 156 0.72 0.60 10.80
N VAL A 157 -0.29 0.58 11.64
CA VAL A 157 -1.63 1.11 11.36
C VAL A 157 -2.12 1.93 12.54
N GLU A 158 -2.74 3.07 12.25
CA GLU A 158 -3.41 3.92 13.22
C GLU A 158 -4.64 4.58 12.60
N PHE A 159 -5.76 4.63 13.31
CA PHE A 159 -6.99 5.29 12.86
C PHE A 159 -7.07 6.72 13.41
N VAL A 160 -7.44 7.65 12.55
CA VAL A 160 -7.57 9.08 12.86
C VAL A 160 -8.86 9.66 12.27
N GLU A 161 -9.32 10.78 12.81
CA GLU A 161 -10.54 11.48 12.35
C GLU A 161 -10.30 12.33 11.10
N ARG A 162 -9.07 12.75 10.87
CA ARG A 162 -8.72 13.72 9.81
C ARG A 162 -7.36 13.41 9.20
N CYS A 163 -7.23 13.67 7.89
CA CYS A 163 -5.97 13.53 7.15
C CYS A 163 -5.27 14.89 6.99
N THR A 164 -5.19 15.71 8.05
CA THR A 164 -4.46 16.98 8.03
C THR A 164 -2.95 16.75 8.08
N LEU A 165 -2.16 17.75 7.68
CA LEU A 165 -0.70 17.62 7.58
C LEU A 165 -0.05 17.36 8.94
N ASP A 166 -0.54 18.02 9.99
CA ASP A 166 -0.09 17.81 11.37
C ASP A 166 -0.37 16.41 11.87
N VAL A 167 -1.58 15.88 11.64
CA VAL A 167 -1.97 14.50 11.97
C VAL A 167 -1.13 13.49 11.18
N PHE A 168 -0.90 13.75 9.88
CA PHE A 168 -0.03 12.93 9.04
C PHE A 168 1.39 12.83 9.62
N MET A 169 2.00 13.96 10.00
CA MET A 169 3.33 13.97 10.59
C MET A 169 3.34 13.30 11.98
N ASP A 170 2.32 13.53 12.81
CA ASP A 170 2.20 12.90 14.13
C ASP A 170 2.08 11.36 14.02
N CYS A 171 1.32 10.85 13.05
CA CYS A 171 1.23 9.41 12.78
C CYS A 171 2.59 8.83 12.35
N HIS A 172 3.35 9.55 11.50
CA HIS A 172 4.70 9.12 11.13
C HIS A 172 5.64 9.03 12.34
N ILE A 173 5.58 10.00 13.25
CA ILE A 173 6.39 9.98 14.48
C ILE A 173 6.09 8.72 15.31
N ARG A 174 4.80 8.40 15.49
CA ARG A 174 4.39 7.19 16.22
C ARG A 174 4.78 5.91 15.46
N ALA A 175 4.63 5.92 14.13
CA ALA A 175 5.05 4.81 13.28
C ALA A 175 6.55 4.56 13.36
N PHE A 176 7.39 5.58 13.30
CA PHE A 176 8.85 5.45 13.43
C PHE A 176 9.25 4.89 14.78
N ARG A 177 8.56 5.29 15.85
CA ARG A 177 8.79 4.71 17.18
C ARG A 177 8.40 3.24 17.24
N TYR A 178 7.24 2.88 16.70
CA TYR A 178 6.79 1.49 16.63
C TYR A 178 7.73 0.64 15.79
N LEU A 179 8.13 1.12 14.62
CA LEU A 179 9.05 0.44 13.71
C LEU A 179 10.50 0.43 14.20
N GLN A 180 10.80 1.13 15.29
CA GLN A 180 12.12 1.26 15.94
C GLN A 180 13.19 1.90 15.04
N GLY A 181 12.79 2.80 14.14
CA GLY A 181 13.70 3.54 13.28
C GLY A 181 13.01 4.14 12.06
N VAL A 182 13.81 4.77 11.21
CA VAL A 182 13.34 5.53 10.04
C VAL A 182 13.94 4.92 8.77
N PRO A 183 13.13 4.54 7.76
CA PRO A 183 13.64 4.08 6.46
C PRO A 183 14.34 5.22 5.71
N ALA A 184 15.22 4.89 4.77
CA ALA A 184 15.92 5.91 3.99
C ALA A 184 14.99 6.69 3.06
N GLU A 185 13.97 6.02 2.50
CA GLU A 185 13.00 6.57 1.56
C GLU A 185 11.58 6.19 1.97
N ILE A 186 10.63 7.13 1.81
CA ILE A 186 9.21 6.85 2.02
C ILE A 186 8.44 7.27 0.77
N PHE A 187 7.74 6.31 0.17
CA PHE A 187 6.92 6.53 -1.01
C PHE A 187 5.51 6.94 -0.63
N TYR A 188 5.09 8.06 -1.20
CA TYR A 188 3.76 8.64 -1.06
C TYR A 188 3.02 8.60 -2.39
N ASP A 189 1.72 8.36 -2.34
CA ASP A 189 0.89 8.68 -3.50
C ASP A 189 0.79 10.20 -3.69
N ASN A 190 0.24 10.64 -4.84
CA ASN A 190 0.11 12.07 -5.18
C ASN A 190 -0.93 12.79 -4.29
N MET A 191 -0.74 12.71 -2.98
CA MET A 191 -1.58 13.40 -1.99
C MET A 191 -1.33 14.90 -2.03
N LYS A 192 -2.39 15.69 -2.16
CA LYS A 192 -2.31 17.16 -2.23
C LYS A 192 -1.60 17.81 -1.02
N ASN A 193 -1.63 17.17 0.15
CA ASN A 193 -0.96 17.66 1.35
C ASN A 193 0.56 17.43 1.31
N VAL A 194 1.02 16.45 0.53
CA VAL A 194 2.45 16.05 0.43
C VAL A 194 3.05 16.56 -0.87
N VAL A 195 2.36 16.34 -2.00
CA VAL A 195 2.79 16.75 -3.34
C VAL A 195 1.92 17.91 -3.81
N ILE A 196 2.49 19.12 -3.86
CA ILE A 196 1.76 20.33 -4.23
C ILE A 196 1.79 20.65 -5.73
N GLY A 197 2.68 20.01 -6.49
CA GLY A 197 2.77 20.21 -7.94
C GLY A 197 3.71 19.24 -8.63
N ARG A 198 3.57 19.18 -9.96
CA ARG A 198 4.51 18.52 -10.87
C ARG A 198 4.71 19.39 -12.10
N GLU A 199 5.93 19.74 -12.41
CA GLU A 199 6.30 20.48 -13.61
C GLU A 199 7.50 19.82 -14.29
N ASN A 200 7.39 19.53 -15.58
CA ASN A 200 8.46 18.92 -16.39
C ASN A 200 9.07 17.65 -15.74
N GLY A 201 8.22 16.79 -15.15
CA GLY A 201 8.65 15.56 -14.47
C GLY A 201 9.24 15.78 -13.07
N LYS A 202 9.44 17.02 -12.61
CA LYS A 202 9.89 17.34 -11.25
C LYS A 202 8.68 17.43 -10.30
N VAL A 203 8.79 16.77 -9.17
CA VAL A 203 7.80 16.79 -8.10
C VAL A 203 8.13 17.94 -7.14
N THR A 204 7.11 18.72 -6.81
CA THR A 204 7.21 19.74 -5.77
C THR A 204 6.50 19.26 -4.53
N PHE A 205 7.28 19.02 -3.47
CA PHE A 205 6.74 18.63 -2.17
C PHE A 205 6.35 19.85 -1.34
N ASN A 206 5.41 19.66 -0.41
CA ASN A 206 5.12 20.65 0.61
C ASN A 206 6.36 20.91 1.46
N ILE A 207 6.68 22.18 1.69
CA ILE A 207 7.89 22.59 2.41
C ILE A 207 7.94 22.04 3.84
N GLU A 208 6.79 21.96 4.54
CA GLU A 208 6.70 21.39 5.89
C GLU A 208 7.04 19.89 5.88
N VAL A 209 6.65 19.16 4.82
CA VAL A 209 7.03 17.75 4.63
C VAL A 209 8.54 17.62 4.41
N LEU A 210 9.16 18.56 3.67
CA LEU A 210 10.60 18.55 3.47
C LEU A 210 11.37 18.83 4.78
N TYR A 211 10.91 19.77 5.60
CA TYR A 211 11.50 20.02 6.91
C TYR A 211 11.33 18.82 7.86
N PHE A 212 10.17 18.22 7.85
CA PHE A 212 9.90 16.98 8.60
C PHE A 212 10.82 15.84 8.15
N ALA A 213 10.91 15.62 6.84
CA ALA A 213 11.78 14.59 6.25
C ALA A 213 13.26 14.84 6.57
N HIS A 214 13.71 16.10 6.54
CA HIS A 214 15.07 16.46 6.93
C HIS A 214 15.35 16.16 8.40
N HIS A 215 14.41 16.49 9.30
CA HIS A 215 14.54 16.21 10.73
C HIS A 215 14.71 14.72 11.05
N TYR A 216 13.95 13.86 10.34
CA TYR A 216 14.03 12.40 10.49
C TYR A 216 15.00 11.75 9.50
N MET A 217 15.69 12.54 8.67
CA MET A 217 16.72 12.10 7.72
C MET A 217 16.21 11.09 6.69
N PHE A 218 14.95 11.13 6.27
CA PHE A 218 14.44 10.33 5.16
C PHE A 218 14.21 11.17 3.91
N GLN A 219 14.16 10.52 2.74
CA GLN A 219 13.81 11.16 1.49
C GLN A 219 12.35 10.87 1.14
N PRO A 220 11.48 11.90 1.01
CA PRO A 220 10.14 11.71 0.50
C PRO A 220 10.18 11.44 -1.00
N MET A 221 9.53 10.37 -1.42
CA MET A 221 9.42 9.94 -2.82
C MET A 221 7.96 9.99 -3.26
N ALA A 222 7.69 10.55 -4.43
CA ALA A 222 6.34 10.51 -5.00
C ALA A 222 6.23 9.37 -5.99
N THR A 223 5.19 8.56 -5.85
CA THR A 223 4.90 7.48 -6.80
C THR A 223 4.68 8.08 -8.21
N PRO A 224 5.35 7.56 -9.25
CA PRO A 224 5.08 8.00 -10.62
C PRO A 224 3.60 7.79 -10.95
N PRO A 225 2.97 8.71 -11.70
CA PRO A 225 1.61 8.52 -12.20
C PRO A 225 1.53 7.23 -13.03
N TYR A 226 0.41 6.53 -12.95
CA TYR A 226 0.12 5.30 -13.74
C TYR A 226 1.12 4.15 -13.53
N SER A 227 1.75 4.07 -12.36
CA SER A 227 2.70 2.99 -12.03
C SER A 227 2.15 2.06 -10.95
N PRO A 228 1.12 1.21 -11.25
CA PRO A 228 0.48 0.35 -10.26
C PRO A 228 1.43 -0.68 -9.64
N TRP A 229 2.51 -1.04 -10.35
CA TRP A 229 3.52 -1.97 -9.82
C TRP A 229 4.36 -1.40 -8.67
N VAL A 230 4.48 -0.07 -8.55
CA VAL A 230 5.15 0.59 -7.42
C VAL A 230 4.24 0.55 -6.17
N LYS A 231 2.92 0.65 -6.37
CA LYS A 231 1.90 0.62 -5.30
C LYS A 231 1.59 -0.77 -4.73
N GLY A 232 1.91 -1.84 -5.43
CA GLY A 232 1.51 -3.21 -5.07
C GLY A 232 1.98 -3.69 -3.69
N LYS A 233 2.81 -2.90 -3.00
CA LYS A 233 3.26 -3.18 -1.63
C LYS A 233 2.32 -2.58 -0.56
N VAL A 234 1.54 -1.53 -0.87
CA VAL A 234 0.67 -0.81 0.09
C VAL A 234 -0.83 -1.04 -0.12
N GLU A 235 -1.31 -1.17 -1.35
CA GLU A 235 -2.73 -1.47 -1.60
C GLU A 235 -3.14 -2.81 -0.96
N ARG A 236 -2.28 -3.82 -1.05
CA ARG A 236 -2.50 -5.11 -0.39
C ARG A 236 -2.58 -5.03 1.14
N PRO A 237 -1.75 -4.24 1.86
CA PRO A 237 -1.90 -4.04 3.31
C PRO A 237 -3.22 -3.40 3.72
N ILE A 238 -3.76 -2.43 2.96
CA ILE A 238 -5.07 -1.84 3.26
C ILE A 238 -6.18 -2.87 3.06
N ASP A 239 -6.15 -3.66 1.98
CA ASP A 239 -7.09 -4.75 1.76
C ASP A 239 -6.92 -5.86 2.81
N TYR A 240 -5.68 -6.17 3.20
CA TYR A 240 -5.39 -7.09 4.29
C TYR A 240 -5.97 -6.60 5.62
N LEU A 241 -5.82 -5.29 5.93
CA LEU A 241 -6.43 -4.66 7.10
C LEU A 241 -7.96 -4.76 7.06
N ARG A 242 -8.58 -4.49 5.90
CA ARG A 242 -10.03 -4.60 5.72
C ARG A 242 -10.54 -6.01 5.94
N GLU A 243 -9.90 -7.00 5.33
CA GLU A 243 -10.36 -8.40 5.36
C GLU A 243 -10.01 -9.13 6.66
N ARG A 244 -8.89 -8.80 7.29
CA ARG A 244 -8.37 -9.55 8.45
C ARG A 244 -8.57 -8.89 9.80
N PHE A 245 -8.72 -7.56 9.82
CA PHE A 245 -8.94 -6.82 11.05
C PHE A 245 -10.31 -6.16 11.10
N TRP A 246 -10.73 -5.46 10.04
CA TRP A 246 -11.92 -4.62 10.07
C TRP A 246 -13.22 -5.40 9.84
N ARG A 247 -13.20 -6.38 8.96
CA ARG A 247 -14.39 -7.12 8.55
C ARG A 247 -14.96 -7.95 9.70
N GLY A 248 -16.24 -7.74 9.99
CA GLY A 248 -16.95 -8.45 11.05
C GLY A 248 -16.78 -7.87 12.45
N TYR A 249 -16.04 -6.77 12.60
CA TYR A 249 -15.93 -6.03 13.86
C TYR A 249 -16.78 -4.76 13.81
N ALA A 250 -17.43 -4.42 14.94
CA ALA A 250 -18.11 -3.15 15.16
C ALA A 250 -17.31 -2.36 16.20
N PHE A 251 -16.65 -1.33 15.76
CA PHE A 251 -15.90 -0.44 16.65
C PHE A 251 -16.81 0.70 17.11
N SER A 252 -16.87 0.94 18.41
CA SER A 252 -17.69 2.00 19.01
C SER A 252 -16.95 3.34 19.14
N SER A 253 -15.64 3.35 18.94
CA SER A 253 -14.82 4.56 18.98
C SER A 253 -13.45 4.34 18.30
N ILE A 254 -12.80 5.44 17.88
CA ILE A 254 -11.44 5.42 17.35
C ILE A 254 -10.43 4.89 18.37
N GLN A 255 -10.60 5.25 19.65
CA GLN A 255 -9.72 4.79 20.72
C GLN A 255 -9.76 3.26 20.85
N LYS A 256 -10.97 2.68 20.78
CA LYS A 256 -11.14 1.22 20.80
C LYS A 256 -10.49 0.59 19.56
N ALA A 257 -10.75 1.13 18.38
CA ALA A 257 -10.16 0.64 17.14
C ALA A 257 -8.62 0.70 17.16
N ASN A 258 -8.05 1.79 17.70
CA ASN A 258 -6.59 1.93 17.83
C ASN A 258 -5.97 0.97 18.84
N LYS A 259 -6.65 0.71 19.95
CA LYS A 259 -6.19 -0.30 20.89
C LYS A 259 -6.19 -1.69 20.23
N ASP A 260 -7.30 -2.08 19.66
CA ASP A 260 -7.48 -3.42 19.09
C ASP A 260 -6.56 -3.63 17.87
N VAL A 261 -6.33 -2.59 17.04
CA VAL A 261 -5.39 -2.72 15.91
C VAL A 261 -3.95 -2.87 16.38
N MET A 262 -3.56 -2.23 17.48
CA MET A 262 -2.22 -2.39 18.03
C MET A 262 -2.00 -3.82 18.55
N ASP A 263 -2.98 -4.38 19.24
CA ASP A 263 -2.94 -5.77 19.69
C ASP A 263 -2.85 -6.71 18.47
N TRP A 264 -3.67 -6.49 17.45
CA TRP A 264 -3.65 -7.28 16.21
C TRP A 264 -2.31 -7.15 15.44
N LEU A 265 -1.69 -5.97 15.41
CA LEU A 265 -0.38 -5.78 14.78
C LEU A 265 0.70 -6.62 15.47
N ASN A 266 0.69 -6.65 16.81
CA ASN A 266 1.69 -7.34 17.59
C ASN A 266 1.48 -8.86 17.65
N GLU A 267 0.22 -9.32 17.67
CA GLU A 267 -0.11 -10.72 17.88
C GLU A 267 -0.38 -11.49 16.57
N THR A 268 -0.72 -10.79 15.49
CA THR A 268 -1.15 -11.42 14.25
C THR A 268 -0.43 -10.89 13.01
N ALA A 269 -0.57 -9.58 12.76
CA ALA A 269 -0.17 -9.03 11.47
C ALA A 269 1.33 -9.12 11.22
N ASN A 270 2.15 -8.76 12.21
CA ASN A 270 3.60 -8.79 12.06
C ASN A 270 4.22 -10.15 12.42
N LEU A 271 3.44 -11.10 12.97
CA LEU A 271 3.88 -12.49 13.18
C LEU A 271 3.54 -13.43 12.02
N ARG A 272 2.82 -12.93 11.00
CA ARG A 272 2.41 -13.77 9.86
C ARG A 272 3.60 -14.22 9.01
N ILE A 273 3.45 -15.37 8.35
CA ILE A 273 4.29 -15.73 7.21
C ILE A 273 3.81 -14.95 6.00
N HIS A 274 4.69 -14.15 5.39
CA HIS A 274 4.32 -13.33 4.24
C HIS A 274 4.28 -14.16 2.95
N GLY A 275 3.19 -14.05 2.19
CA GLY A 275 2.94 -14.89 1.00
C GLY A 275 3.95 -14.76 -0.14
N THR A 276 4.72 -13.65 -0.20
CA THR A 276 5.74 -13.45 -1.25
C THR A 276 7.11 -14.01 -0.85
N HIS A 277 7.50 -13.83 0.41
CA HIS A 277 8.84 -14.22 0.88
C HIS A 277 8.85 -15.59 1.55
N HIS A 278 7.68 -16.10 1.96
CA HIS A 278 7.52 -17.32 2.74
C HIS A 278 8.32 -17.34 4.06
N GLU A 279 8.65 -16.16 4.57
CA GLU A 279 9.33 -15.94 5.84
C GLU A 279 8.40 -15.22 6.84
N VAL A 280 8.68 -15.35 8.13
CA VAL A 280 7.96 -14.63 9.20
C VAL A 280 8.34 -13.15 9.13
N VAL A 281 7.33 -12.27 9.14
CA VAL A 281 7.54 -10.82 9.03
C VAL A 281 8.42 -10.31 10.18
N ASP A 282 8.17 -10.75 11.41
CA ASP A 282 8.92 -10.33 12.61
C ASP A 282 10.42 -10.69 12.53
N GLU A 283 10.76 -11.88 12.02
CA GLU A 283 12.16 -12.30 11.85
C GLU A 283 12.90 -11.42 10.82
N ARG A 284 12.20 -11.03 9.75
CA ARG A 284 12.75 -10.11 8.76
C ARG A 284 12.83 -8.70 9.32
N TRP A 285 11.85 -8.29 10.09
CA TRP A 285 11.83 -6.98 10.73
C TRP A 285 12.97 -6.81 11.74
N ALA A 286 13.26 -7.83 12.54
CA ALA A 286 14.42 -7.83 13.42
C ALA A 286 15.75 -7.58 12.66
N LYS A 287 15.89 -8.10 11.44
CA LYS A 287 17.05 -7.82 10.57
C LYS A 287 17.01 -6.38 10.01
N GLU A 288 15.83 -5.91 9.63
CA GLU A 288 15.64 -4.58 9.02
C GLU A 288 15.86 -3.44 10.03
N ILE A 289 15.49 -3.61 11.30
CA ILE A 289 15.72 -2.63 12.37
C ILE A 289 17.20 -2.22 12.44
N LEU A 290 18.12 -3.14 12.23
CA LEU A 290 19.57 -2.86 12.27
C LEU A 290 20.03 -1.94 11.13
N CYS A 291 19.23 -1.81 10.07
CA CYS A 291 19.51 -1.00 8.89
C CYS A 291 18.69 0.30 8.84
N LEU A 292 17.67 0.44 9.70
CA LEU A 292 16.91 1.68 9.82
C LEU A 292 17.76 2.78 10.43
N LYS A 293 17.51 4.03 10.04
CA LYS A 293 18.15 5.19 10.66
C LYS A 293 17.64 5.37 12.10
N PRO A 294 18.50 5.79 13.03
CA PRO A 294 18.09 6.03 14.42
C PRO A 294 17.09 7.18 14.51
N LEU A 295 16.23 7.12 15.52
CA LEU A 295 15.33 8.22 15.83
C LEU A 295 16.12 9.44 16.31
N PRO A 296 15.73 10.66 15.93
CA PRO A 296 16.35 11.87 16.47
C PRO A 296 16.07 12.00 17.99
N PRO A 297 16.91 12.76 18.73
CA PRO A 297 16.77 12.90 20.19
C PRO A 297 15.50 13.62 20.62
N GLY A 298 14.82 14.32 19.74
CA GLY A 298 13.55 15.02 19.98
C GLY A 298 12.62 14.94 18.79
N ASP A 299 11.32 14.99 19.05
CA ASP A 299 10.32 14.98 18.00
C ASP A 299 10.27 16.31 17.24
N TYR A 300 9.90 16.20 15.95
CA TYR A 300 9.57 17.37 15.16
C TYR A 300 8.32 18.07 15.70
N ASP A 301 8.35 19.41 15.76
CA ASP A 301 7.20 20.23 16.17
C ASP A 301 6.19 20.31 15.03
N THR A 302 5.21 19.42 15.06
CA THR A 302 4.14 19.31 14.06
C THR A 302 3.03 20.36 14.20
N SER A 303 3.14 21.28 15.17
CA SER A 303 2.13 22.31 15.37
C SER A 303 2.02 23.25 14.18
N LEU A 304 0.80 23.58 13.79
CA LEU A 304 0.54 24.60 12.78
C LEU A 304 0.98 25.98 13.32
N LYS A 305 1.87 26.64 12.58
CA LYS A 305 2.40 27.96 12.94
C LYS A 305 1.69 29.03 12.12
N VAL A 306 0.93 29.89 12.80
CA VAL A 306 0.17 30.99 12.18
C VAL A 306 0.56 32.31 12.82
N PHE A 307 0.88 33.30 12.01
CA PHE A 307 1.15 34.63 12.50
C PHE A 307 -0.09 35.51 12.45
N ARG A 308 -0.36 36.24 13.54
CA ARG A 308 -1.47 37.21 13.67
C ARG A 308 -0.98 38.50 14.25
N LYS A 309 -1.61 39.60 13.81
CA LYS A 309 -1.41 40.93 14.42
C LYS A 309 -2.38 41.08 15.60
N VAL A 310 -1.87 41.63 16.69
CA VAL A 310 -2.70 41.99 17.85
C VAL A 310 -3.30 43.36 17.62
N TYR A 311 -4.63 43.47 17.79
CA TYR A 311 -5.34 44.72 17.65
C TYR A 311 -5.32 45.57 18.94
N LYS A 312 -5.77 46.85 18.86
CA LYS A 312 -5.75 47.78 19.99
C LYS A 312 -6.59 47.35 21.19
N ASP A 313 -7.57 46.50 20.98
CA ASP A 313 -8.42 45.88 21.98
C ASP A 313 -7.80 44.65 22.69
N CYS A 314 -6.49 44.47 22.56
CA CYS A 314 -5.75 43.31 23.09
C CYS A 314 -6.27 41.98 22.55
N GLN A 315 -6.79 41.93 21.32
CA GLN A 315 -7.32 40.73 20.71
C GLN A 315 -6.62 40.37 19.40
N LEU A 316 -6.62 39.10 19.07
CA LEU A 316 -6.31 38.58 17.76
C LEU A 316 -7.42 37.67 17.26
N SER A 317 -7.54 37.50 15.96
CA SER A 317 -8.55 36.63 15.34
C SER A 317 -7.92 35.39 14.76
N TYR A 318 -8.48 34.23 15.08
CA TYR A 318 -8.11 32.93 14.46
C TYR A 318 -9.35 32.04 14.36
N ASN A 319 -9.53 31.39 13.22
CA ASN A 319 -10.61 30.44 12.92
C ASN A 319 -12.03 30.89 13.33
N GLY A 320 -12.34 32.17 13.09
CA GLY A 320 -13.65 32.75 13.40
C GLY A 320 -13.89 33.11 14.88
N ASN A 321 -12.85 32.91 15.73
CA ASN A 321 -12.88 33.30 17.14
C ASN A 321 -11.89 34.43 17.43
N ARG A 322 -12.07 35.13 18.54
CA ARG A 322 -11.18 36.18 19.05
C ARG A 322 -10.55 35.73 20.36
N TYR A 323 -9.25 35.96 20.48
CA TYR A 323 -8.43 35.54 21.62
C TYR A 323 -7.77 36.76 22.23
N GLN A 324 -7.91 36.92 23.52
CA GLN A 324 -7.27 37.99 24.28
C GLN A 324 -5.79 37.65 24.53
N VAL A 325 -4.96 38.66 24.46
CA VAL A 325 -3.51 38.54 24.73
C VAL A 325 -3.04 39.72 25.60
N PRO A 326 -1.91 39.63 26.30
CA PRO A 326 -1.39 40.70 27.12
C PRO A 326 -1.19 41.99 26.36
N TYR A 327 -1.46 43.15 27.00
CA TYR A 327 -1.43 44.46 26.37
C TYR A 327 -0.08 44.87 25.77
N HIS A 328 1.03 44.42 26.34
CA HIS A 328 2.39 44.76 25.89
C HIS A 328 2.72 44.26 24.48
N VAL A 329 1.90 43.39 23.90
CA VAL A 329 2.04 42.90 22.50
C VAL A 329 1.05 43.54 21.54
N VAL A 330 0.28 44.55 21.98
CA VAL A 330 -0.61 45.33 21.11
C VAL A 330 0.18 45.94 19.95
N GLY A 331 -0.38 45.81 18.74
CA GLY A 331 0.25 46.29 17.50
C GLY A 331 1.35 45.37 16.94
N LYS A 332 1.82 44.45 17.75
CA LYS A 332 2.87 43.47 17.35
C LYS A 332 2.28 42.27 16.61
N LYS A 333 3.18 41.52 15.96
CA LYS A 333 2.85 40.24 15.32
C LYS A 333 3.26 39.11 16.24
N VAL A 334 2.30 38.25 16.58
CA VAL A 334 2.50 37.07 17.45
C VAL A 334 2.36 35.80 16.65
N MET A 335 3.00 34.74 17.10
CA MET A 335 2.94 33.42 16.49
C MET A 335 2.00 32.52 17.31
N LEU A 336 1.00 31.96 16.66
CA LEU A 336 0.13 30.92 17.20
C LEU A 336 0.72 29.57 16.82
N LYS A 337 0.96 28.71 17.79
CA LYS A 337 1.22 27.28 17.59
C LYS A 337 -0.03 26.51 17.94
N ILE A 338 -0.61 25.83 16.96
CA ILE A 338 -1.88 25.10 17.10
C ILE A 338 -1.58 23.60 16.97
N LYS A 339 -2.02 22.83 17.96
CA LYS A 339 -1.95 21.37 17.93
C LYS A 339 -3.24 20.78 18.51
N GLY A 340 -4.05 20.14 17.65
CA GLY A 340 -5.41 19.76 18.00
C GLY A 340 -6.25 21.00 18.35
N ASP A 341 -6.86 21.00 19.52
CA ASP A 341 -7.63 22.12 20.08
C ASP A 341 -6.79 23.13 20.87
N LEU A 342 -5.49 22.83 21.07
CA LEU A 342 -4.62 23.68 21.90
C LEU A 342 -3.94 24.75 21.06
N ILE A 343 -4.18 26.00 21.40
CA ILE A 343 -3.56 27.19 20.80
C ILE A 343 -2.61 27.81 21.82
N ARG A 344 -1.31 27.84 21.48
CA ARG A 344 -0.26 28.52 22.27
C ARG A 344 0.18 29.76 21.51
N ILE A 345 0.14 30.91 22.16
CA ILE A 345 0.46 32.21 21.57
C ILE A 345 1.83 32.65 22.07
N TYR A 346 2.74 32.93 21.13
CA TYR A 346 4.12 33.30 21.39
C TYR A 346 4.47 34.66 20.79
N HIS A 347 5.32 35.41 21.49
CA HIS A 347 6.02 36.57 20.97
C HIS A 347 7.52 36.43 21.27
N ASP A 348 8.36 36.58 20.26
CA ASP A 348 9.83 36.45 20.38
C ASP A 348 10.28 35.21 21.16
N GLN A 349 9.69 34.06 20.84
CA GLN A 349 9.92 32.73 21.47
C GLN A 349 9.36 32.57 22.91
N GLU A 350 8.86 33.62 23.54
CA GLU A 350 8.20 33.55 24.83
C GLU A 350 6.76 33.14 24.71
N LEU A 351 6.32 32.16 25.51
CA LEU A 351 4.94 31.75 25.61
C LEU A 351 4.14 32.80 26.39
N LEU A 352 3.24 33.53 25.73
CA LEU A 352 2.40 34.53 26.37
C LEU A 352 1.22 33.90 27.12
N ILE A 353 0.46 33.03 26.40
CA ILE A 353 -0.74 32.39 26.91
C ILE A 353 -1.15 31.19 26.06
N SER A 354 -1.97 30.31 26.65
CA SER A 354 -2.52 29.14 25.95
C SER A 354 -4.03 29.10 26.11
N TYR A 355 -4.72 28.73 25.04
CA TYR A 355 -6.17 28.57 25.00
C TYR A 355 -6.54 27.22 24.39
N ARG A 356 -7.77 26.75 24.71
CA ARG A 356 -8.41 25.69 23.92
C ARG A 356 -9.35 26.33 22.90
N GLU A 357 -9.29 25.86 21.69
CA GLU A 357 -10.18 26.28 20.62
C GLU A 357 -11.59 25.74 20.90
N PRO A 358 -12.63 26.61 20.98
CA PRO A 358 -13.99 26.14 21.16
C PRO A 358 -14.55 25.53 19.88
N GLU A 359 -15.46 24.57 19.99
CA GLU A 359 -16.14 23.94 18.86
C GLU A 359 -16.98 24.94 18.03
N SER A 360 -17.55 25.97 18.69
CA SER A 360 -18.33 27.00 18.04
C SER A 360 -17.46 28.19 17.61
N LYS A 361 -17.97 28.98 16.65
CA LYS A 361 -17.34 30.22 16.14
C LYS A 361 -17.96 31.45 16.79
N ASN A 362 -17.32 32.60 16.55
CA ASN A 362 -17.71 33.92 17.05
C ASN A 362 -17.58 34.09 18.56
N ASN A 363 -16.77 33.30 19.21
CA ASN A 363 -16.48 33.43 20.64
C ASN A 363 -15.35 34.44 20.89
N LEU A 364 -15.44 35.10 22.04
CA LEU A 364 -14.32 35.82 22.66
C LEU A 364 -13.76 34.95 23.78
N ILE A 365 -12.51 34.52 23.61
CA ILE A 365 -11.80 33.71 24.56
C ILE A 365 -10.76 34.58 25.25
N GLY A 366 -10.85 34.68 26.56
CA GLY A 366 -9.97 35.52 27.37
C GLY A 366 -9.68 34.89 28.71
N ASP A 367 -8.59 35.37 29.33
CA ASP A 367 -8.29 35.11 30.73
C ASP A 367 -8.46 36.42 31.51
N PRO A 368 -9.35 36.48 32.50
CA PRO A 368 -9.57 37.70 33.29
C PRO A 368 -8.30 38.30 33.90
N ARG A 369 -7.31 37.44 34.17
CA ARG A 369 -6.01 37.84 34.75
C ARG A 369 -5.16 38.70 33.81
N ILE A 370 -5.46 38.75 32.53
CA ILE A 370 -4.75 39.59 31.54
C ILE A 370 -4.87 41.08 31.88
N TYR A 371 -5.95 41.49 32.52
CA TYR A 371 -6.26 42.87 32.86
C TYR A 371 -5.92 43.25 34.32
N GLU A 372 -5.41 42.30 35.15
CA GLU A 372 -5.07 42.54 36.55
C GLU A 372 -3.73 43.28 36.72
N GLN A 373 -2.97 43.52 35.66
CA GLN A 373 -1.79 44.38 35.72
C GLN A 373 -2.23 45.85 35.63
N PRO A 374 -1.80 46.73 36.55
CA PRO A 374 -2.27 48.08 36.60
C PRO A 374 -1.97 48.81 35.30
N VAL A 375 -3.02 49.29 34.63
CA VAL A 375 -2.94 50.30 33.59
C VAL A 375 -2.56 51.58 34.30
N GLU A 376 -1.28 51.94 34.38
CA GLU A 376 -0.94 53.34 34.67
C GLU A 376 -1.50 54.19 33.52
N MET A 377 -2.66 54.81 33.81
CA MET A 377 -3.16 55.85 32.93
C MET A 377 -2.25 57.06 33.08
N THR A 378 -1.41 57.28 32.10
CA THR A 378 -0.78 58.59 31.83
C THR A 378 -1.65 59.41 30.90
#